data_deb3d3822c6c93c9273547cd21aa642e
#
_entry.id   deb3d3822c6c93c9273547cd21aa642e
#
_cell.length_a   1.000
_cell.length_b   1.000
_cell.length_c   1.000
_cell.angle_alpha   90.00
_cell.angle_beta   90.00
_cell.angle_gamma   90.00
#
_symmetry.space_group_name_H-M   'P 1'
#
loop_
_entity.id
_entity.type
_entity.pdbx_description
1 polymer ?
#
loop_
_entity_poly.entity_id
_entity_poly.type
_entity_poly.pdbx_seq_one_letter_code
_entity_poly.pdbx_strand_id
1 'polypeptide(L)'
;MQSISAQLHCSKAPRIAFYSHDTMGLGHIRRNMLLAQSVLQSYPDMEVLLLSGVRESGAFKLPKGADSVTLPTYFKTPQGQYVPRSLGKDTERLVNIRRQIIHAALDAFEPDIVVIDNVPRGAMNELDNVLPVLANKGVRIVLGLRDIIDEPEAVRQQWSKLQNLEIIRLYFSDIWIYGDSRLFDFTKEYPFTQDIAEKLRYMGYLDQRHRR
;
A
#
# COMPACT_ATOMS: atom_id res chain seq x y z
N MET A 1 -23.91 27.78 -40.29
CA MET A 1 -23.81 27.58 -38.84
C MET A 1 -23.55 26.11 -38.58
N GLN A 2 -22.28 25.74 -38.53
CA GLN A 2 -21.88 24.36 -38.23
C GLN A 2 -21.72 24.25 -36.72
N SER A 3 -22.52 23.37 -36.14
CA SER A 3 -22.49 22.98 -34.72
C SER A 3 -21.24 22.16 -34.48
N ILE A 4 -20.26 22.70 -33.78
CA ILE A 4 -19.11 21.98 -33.24
C ILE A 4 -19.62 21.27 -31.97
N SER A 5 -20.01 20.01 -32.11
CA SER A 5 -20.23 19.15 -30.96
C SER A 5 -18.88 18.84 -30.35
N ALA A 6 -18.53 19.53 -29.28
CA ALA A 6 -17.40 19.17 -28.42
C ALA A 6 -17.65 17.75 -27.90
N GLN A 7 -16.89 16.78 -28.39
CA GLN A 7 -16.79 15.47 -27.79
C GLN A 7 -16.18 15.67 -26.39
N LEU A 8 -17.02 15.66 -25.38
CA LEU A 8 -16.62 15.48 -23.99
C LEU A 8 -15.90 14.12 -23.92
N HIS A 9 -14.58 14.16 -23.94
CA HIS A 9 -13.79 13.04 -23.46
C HIS A 9 -14.17 12.86 -22.00
N CYS A 10 -14.99 11.87 -21.72
CA CYS A 10 -15.22 11.40 -20.36
C CYS A 10 -13.89 10.76 -19.89
N SER A 11 -13.00 11.58 -19.37
CA SER A 11 -11.79 11.06 -18.73
C SER A 11 -12.28 10.27 -17.52
N LYS A 12 -11.97 8.97 -17.50
CA LYS A 12 -12.22 8.07 -16.38
C LYS A 12 -11.73 8.72 -15.10
N ALA A 13 -12.55 8.70 -14.03
CA ALA A 13 -12.11 9.19 -12.73
C ALA A 13 -10.82 8.50 -12.30
N PRO A 14 -9.81 9.24 -11.80
CA PRO A 14 -8.56 8.63 -11.34
C PRO A 14 -8.83 7.66 -10.19
N ARG A 15 -8.11 6.54 -10.15
CA ARG A 15 -8.30 5.46 -9.19
C ARG A 15 -7.02 5.20 -8.41
N ILE A 16 -7.13 5.12 -7.09
CA ILE A 16 -6.03 4.77 -6.22
C ILE A 16 -6.41 3.60 -5.32
N ALA A 17 -5.54 2.59 -5.24
CA ALA A 17 -5.69 1.50 -4.31
C ALA A 17 -4.63 1.58 -3.22
N PHE A 18 -5.02 1.31 -1.96
CA PHE A 18 -4.13 1.19 -0.82
C PHE A 18 -4.14 -0.24 -0.32
N TYR A 19 -2.96 -0.83 -0.17
CA TYR A 19 -2.81 -2.15 0.41
C TYR A 19 -2.09 -2.06 1.76
N SER A 20 -2.62 -2.78 2.77
CA SER A 20 -1.95 -3.03 4.04
C SER A 20 -2.16 -4.47 4.49
N HIS A 21 -1.07 -5.10 4.96
CA HIS A 21 -1.13 -6.51 5.38
C HIS A 21 -1.82 -6.72 6.74
N ASP A 22 -1.71 -5.74 7.64
CA ASP A 22 -2.36 -5.65 8.97
C ASP A 22 -2.49 -6.98 9.72
N THR A 23 -1.44 -7.36 10.43
CA THR A 23 -1.46 -8.61 11.21
C THR A 23 -1.65 -8.37 12.70
N MET A 24 -1.16 -7.24 13.18
CA MET A 24 -1.17 -6.86 14.59
C MET A 24 -1.47 -5.38 14.74
N GLY A 25 -2.71 -5.06 15.11
CA GLY A 25 -3.13 -3.68 15.36
C GLY A 25 -3.68 -2.96 14.13
N LEU A 26 -4.08 -1.71 14.34
CA LEU A 26 -4.85 -0.91 13.38
C LEU A 26 -4.01 0.23 12.75
N GLY A 27 -2.68 0.22 12.92
CA GLY A 27 -1.83 1.34 12.53
C GLY A 27 -1.78 1.58 11.03
N HIS A 28 -1.66 0.50 10.25
CA HIS A 28 -1.54 0.55 8.80
C HIS A 28 -2.87 0.96 8.15
N ILE A 29 -3.97 0.29 8.50
CA ILE A 29 -5.30 0.65 7.97
C ILE A 29 -5.67 2.10 8.32
N ARG A 30 -5.39 2.54 9.55
CA ARG A 30 -5.65 3.94 9.96
C ARG A 30 -4.86 4.95 9.14
N ARG A 31 -3.60 4.64 8.81
CA ARG A 31 -2.78 5.46 7.93
C ARG A 31 -3.39 5.54 6.53
N ASN A 32 -3.72 4.41 5.96
CA ASN A 32 -4.33 4.35 4.62
C ASN A 32 -5.68 5.07 4.57
N MET A 33 -6.47 5.00 5.63
CA MET A 33 -7.72 5.79 5.73
C MET A 33 -7.48 7.30 5.78
N LEU A 34 -6.45 7.77 6.51
CA LEU A 34 -6.09 9.19 6.53
C LEU A 34 -5.62 9.66 5.15
N LEU A 35 -4.83 8.84 4.46
CA LEU A 35 -4.41 9.12 3.09
C LEU A 35 -5.61 9.17 2.14
N ALA A 36 -6.50 8.19 2.21
CA ALA A 36 -7.72 8.15 1.42
C ALA A 36 -8.60 9.39 1.66
N GLN A 37 -8.76 9.79 2.92
CA GLN A 37 -9.51 11.00 3.28
C GLN A 37 -8.86 12.25 2.71
N SER A 38 -7.54 12.41 2.83
CA SER A 38 -6.80 13.55 2.29
C SER A 38 -6.90 13.63 0.76
N VAL A 39 -6.77 12.48 0.09
CA VAL A 39 -6.89 12.39 -1.37
C VAL A 39 -8.29 12.80 -1.81
N LEU A 40 -9.34 12.27 -1.20
CA LEU A 40 -10.73 12.56 -1.57
C LEU A 40 -11.19 13.97 -1.19
N GLN A 41 -10.58 14.59 -0.18
CA GLN A 41 -10.78 16.01 0.11
C GLN A 41 -10.18 16.91 -0.98
N SER A 42 -9.04 16.53 -1.53
CA SER A 42 -8.35 17.30 -2.57
C SER A 42 -8.88 17.00 -3.98
N TYR A 43 -9.34 15.78 -4.20
CA TYR A 43 -9.81 15.26 -5.48
C TYR A 43 -11.13 14.49 -5.29
N PRO A 44 -12.28 15.18 -5.17
CA PRO A 44 -13.56 14.57 -4.82
C PRO A 44 -14.10 13.53 -5.82
N ASP A 45 -13.65 13.61 -7.08
CA ASP A 45 -14.05 12.70 -8.15
C ASP A 45 -13.17 11.43 -8.24
N MET A 46 -12.13 11.33 -7.40
CA MET A 46 -11.27 10.16 -7.36
C MET A 46 -11.98 8.98 -6.69
N GLU A 47 -11.67 7.76 -7.15
CA GLU A 47 -12.14 6.52 -6.53
C GLU A 47 -11.00 5.89 -5.72
N VAL A 48 -11.31 5.40 -4.52
CA VAL A 48 -10.34 4.81 -3.60
C VAL A 48 -10.76 3.42 -3.18
N LEU A 49 -9.86 2.43 -3.34
CA LEU A 49 -10.05 1.08 -2.84
C LEU A 49 -9.01 0.75 -1.76
N LEU A 50 -9.47 0.32 -0.59
CA LEU A 50 -8.60 -0.13 0.51
C LEU A 50 -8.61 -1.67 0.59
N LEU A 51 -7.44 -2.31 0.46
CA LEU A 51 -7.27 -3.73 0.69
C LEU A 51 -6.55 -3.91 2.04
N SER A 52 -7.24 -4.49 3.02
CA SER A 52 -6.72 -4.57 4.39
C SER A 52 -6.83 -5.98 4.96
N GLY A 53 -5.78 -6.40 5.68
CA GLY A 53 -5.76 -7.64 6.46
C GLY A 53 -6.47 -7.54 7.81
N VAL A 54 -7.03 -6.40 8.18
CA VAL A 54 -7.77 -6.22 9.44
C VAL A 54 -9.20 -6.73 9.28
N ARG A 55 -9.59 -7.68 10.13
CA ARG A 55 -10.97 -8.21 10.16
C ARG A 55 -12.00 -7.10 10.35
N GLU A 56 -11.69 -6.14 11.18
CA GLU A 56 -12.55 -5.03 11.57
C GLU A 56 -12.60 -3.89 10.54
N SER A 57 -11.92 -4.03 9.38
CA SER A 57 -11.85 -2.97 8.36
C SER A 57 -13.22 -2.52 7.87
N GLY A 58 -14.19 -3.43 7.73
CA GLY A 58 -15.55 -3.11 7.36
C GLY A 58 -16.39 -2.35 8.41
N ALA A 59 -15.87 -2.21 9.64
CA ALA A 59 -16.53 -1.41 10.69
C ALA A 59 -16.08 0.07 10.69
N PHE A 60 -15.04 0.42 9.93
CA PHE A 60 -14.60 1.81 9.83
C PHE A 60 -15.51 2.61 8.90
N LYS A 61 -15.84 3.83 9.33
CA LYS A 61 -16.53 4.78 8.45
C LYS A 61 -15.55 5.30 7.40
N LEU A 62 -15.75 4.92 6.15
CA LEU A 62 -14.96 5.38 5.02
C LEU A 62 -15.50 6.72 4.48
N PRO A 63 -14.66 7.59 3.90
CA PRO A 63 -15.11 8.79 3.20
C PRO A 63 -15.90 8.40 1.93
N LYS A 64 -16.77 9.32 1.47
CA LYS A 64 -17.47 9.13 0.20
C LYS A 64 -16.44 9.02 -0.95
N GLY A 65 -16.59 8.05 -1.83
CA GLY A 65 -15.62 7.74 -2.90
C GLY A 65 -14.62 6.66 -2.53
N ALA A 66 -14.65 6.14 -1.27
CA ALA A 66 -13.82 5.03 -0.85
C ALA A 66 -14.64 3.80 -0.46
N ASP A 67 -14.10 2.61 -0.77
CA ASP A 67 -14.61 1.33 -0.30
C ASP A 67 -13.45 0.40 0.08
N SER A 68 -13.75 -0.76 0.70
CA SER A 68 -12.72 -1.66 1.19
C SER A 68 -12.98 -3.13 0.90
N VAL A 69 -11.89 -3.86 0.69
CA VAL A 69 -11.84 -5.32 0.64
C VAL A 69 -11.10 -5.83 1.87
N THR A 70 -11.78 -6.62 2.69
CA THR A 70 -11.17 -7.27 3.86
C THR A 70 -10.56 -8.60 3.44
N LEU A 71 -9.25 -8.74 3.64
CA LEU A 71 -8.52 -9.98 3.36
C LEU A 71 -8.58 -10.93 4.58
N PRO A 72 -8.61 -12.25 4.38
CA PRO A 72 -8.45 -13.21 5.48
C PRO A 72 -7.18 -12.93 6.29
N THR A 73 -7.27 -12.95 7.62
CA THR A 73 -6.29 -12.38 8.53
C THR A 73 -5.21 -13.38 8.94
N TYR A 74 -3.96 -12.93 8.93
CA TYR A 74 -2.86 -13.63 9.59
C TYR A 74 -2.82 -13.35 11.09
N PHE A 75 -2.17 -14.27 11.82
CA PHE A 75 -1.69 -14.06 13.18
C PHE A 75 -0.16 -14.21 13.18
N LYS A 76 0.54 -13.30 13.84
CA LYS A 76 2.00 -13.40 14.01
C LYS A 76 2.29 -14.05 15.34
N THR A 77 2.94 -15.23 15.33
CA THR A 77 3.31 -15.95 16.55
C THR A 77 4.40 -15.19 17.34
N PRO A 78 4.63 -15.51 18.62
CA PRO A 78 5.75 -14.94 19.38
C PRO A 78 7.12 -15.17 18.73
N GLN A 79 7.25 -16.24 17.92
CA GLN A 79 8.45 -16.55 17.16
C GLN A 79 8.54 -15.78 15.83
N GLY A 80 7.60 -14.87 15.56
CA GLY A 80 7.58 -14.04 14.37
C GLY A 80 7.01 -14.70 13.11
N GLN A 81 6.46 -15.90 13.20
CA GLN A 81 5.89 -16.61 12.06
C GLN A 81 4.45 -16.16 11.79
N TYR A 82 4.08 -16.06 10.52
CA TYR A 82 2.71 -15.82 10.11
C TYR A 82 1.95 -17.14 9.97
N VAL A 83 0.80 -17.22 10.62
CA VAL A 83 -0.12 -18.36 10.54
C VAL A 83 -1.56 -17.85 10.33
N PRO A 84 -2.49 -18.68 9.84
CA PRO A 84 -3.89 -18.29 9.75
C PRO A 84 -4.46 -17.95 11.14
N ARG A 85 -5.18 -16.82 11.25
CA ARG A 85 -5.82 -16.45 12.52
C ARG A 85 -7.03 -17.34 12.81
N SER A 86 -7.84 -17.67 11.82
CA SER A 86 -9.11 -18.37 11.98
C SER A 86 -9.44 -19.34 10.86
N LEU A 87 -8.88 -19.17 9.68
CA LEU A 87 -9.20 -19.96 8.50
C LEU A 87 -8.29 -21.19 8.40
N GLY A 88 -8.59 -22.22 9.18
CA GLY A 88 -7.82 -23.47 9.19
C GLY A 88 -6.43 -23.32 9.78
N LYS A 89 -5.50 -24.19 9.35
CA LYS A 89 -4.10 -24.23 9.80
C LYS A 89 -3.08 -24.15 8.66
N ASP A 90 -3.55 -24.20 7.42
CA ASP A 90 -2.70 -24.21 6.23
C ASP A 90 -2.38 -22.77 5.80
N THR A 91 -1.14 -22.36 6.09
CA THR A 91 -0.65 -21.01 5.77
C THR A 91 -0.49 -20.80 4.26
N GLU A 92 -0.07 -21.80 3.50
CA GLU A 92 0.11 -21.66 2.05
C GLU A 92 -1.24 -21.48 1.36
N ARG A 93 -2.24 -22.24 1.79
CA ARG A 93 -3.60 -22.07 1.31
C ARG A 93 -4.14 -20.67 1.60
N LEU A 94 -3.88 -20.13 2.80
CA LEU A 94 -4.30 -18.78 3.16
C LEU A 94 -3.60 -17.73 2.28
N VAL A 95 -2.29 -17.84 2.08
CA VAL A 95 -1.52 -16.96 1.18
C VAL A 95 -2.10 -16.99 -0.23
N ASN A 96 -2.42 -18.18 -0.75
CA ASN A 96 -2.98 -18.31 -2.09
C ASN A 96 -4.38 -17.66 -2.21
N ILE A 97 -5.24 -17.84 -1.21
CA ILE A 97 -6.55 -17.17 -1.16
C ILE A 97 -6.36 -15.64 -1.21
N ARG A 98 -5.49 -15.10 -0.37
CA ARG A 98 -5.23 -13.66 -0.33
C ARG A 98 -4.65 -13.15 -1.66
N ARG A 99 -3.69 -13.86 -2.25
CA ARG A 99 -3.14 -13.53 -3.59
C ARG A 99 -4.23 -13.41 -4.65
N GLN A 100 -5.13 -14.37 -4.68
CA GLN A 100 -6.23 -14.36 -5.67
C GLN A 100 -7.20 -13.21 -5.43
N ILE A 101 -7.57 -12.92 -4.18
CA ILE A 101 -8.45 -11.80 -3.84
C ILE A 101 -7.79 -10.47 -4.23
N ILE A 102 -6.51 -10.28 -3.85
CA ILE A 102 -5.76 -9.06 -4.18
C ILE A 102 -5.67 -8.87 -5.70
N HIS A 103 -5.29 -9.92 -6.41
CA HIS A 103 -5.18 -9.88 -7.87
C HIS A 103 -6.52 -9.54 -8.52
N ALA A 104 -7.59 -10.24 -8.18
CA ALA A 104 -8.91 -10.01 -8.75
C ALA A 104 -9.45 -8.60 -8.43
N ALA A 105 -9.25 -8.12 -7.20
CA ALA A 105 -9.69 -6.80 -6.80
C ALA A 105 -8.94 -5.69 -7.57
N LEU A 106 -7.61 -5.79 -7.69
CA LEU A 106 -6.81 -4.80 -8.41
C LEU A 106 -7.02 -4.88 -9.93
N ASP A 107 -7.23 -6.09 -10.47
CA ASP A 107 -7.52 -6.27 -11.89
C ASP A 107 -8.87 -5.65 -12.28
N ALA A 108 -9.91 -5.88 -11.48
CA ALA A 108 -11.25 -5.34 -11.71
C ALA A 108 -11.36 -3.83 -11.41
N PHE A 109 -10.64 -3.36 -10.40
CA PHE A 109 -10.64 -1.94 -10.03
C PHE A 109 -9.84 -1.09 -11.01
N GLU A 110 -8.83 -1.65 -11.67
CA GLU A 110 -7.94 -0.99 -12.64
C GLU A 110 -7.37 0.34 -12.08
N PRO A 111 -6.59 0.31 -10.98
CA PRO A 111 -6.05 1.52 -10.39
C PRO A 111 -5.00 2.20 -11.28
N ASP A 112 -4.95 3.52 -11.25
CA ASP A 112 -3.84 4.30 -11.83
C ASP A 112 -2.63 4.32 -10.88
N ILE A 113 -2.90 4.24 -9.56
CA ILE A 113 -1.89 4.26 -8.50
C ILE A 113 -2.19 3.14 -7.50
N VAL A 114 -1.16 2.41 -7.09
CA VAL A 114 -1.25 1.46 -5.96
C VAL A 114 -0.22 1.87 -4.90
N VAL A 115 -0.68 2.11 -3.68
CA VAL A 115 0.18 2.39 -2.52
C VAL A 115 0.26 1.16 -1.64
N ILE A 116 1.45 0.61 -1.48
CA ILE A 116 1.73 -0.57 -0.65
C ILE A 116 2.36 -0.10 0.65
N ASP A 117 1.70 -0.37 1.77
CA ASP A 117 2.15 0.11 3.08
C ASP A 117 3.15 -0.86 3.72
N ASN A 118 4.31 -0.33 4.06
CA ASN A 118 5.38 -0.92 4.87
C ASN A 118 6.16 -2.10 4.27
N VAL A 119 5.51 -3.05 3.61
CA VAL A 119 6.16 -4.28 3.13
C VAL A 119 6.05 -4.38 1.60
N PRO A 120 7.15 -4.20 0.84
CA PRO A 120 7.09 -4.09 -0.63
C PRO A 120 6.43 -5.29 -1.32
N ARG A 121 6.63 -6.50 -0.78
CA ARG A 121 6.07 -7.75 -1.32
C ARG A 121 4.79 -8.21 -0.62
N GLY A 122 4.27 -7.40 0.32
CA GLY A 122 3.17 -7.80 1.20
C GLY A 122 3.57 -8.89 2.20
N ALA A 123 2.65 -9.26 3.09
CA ALA A 123 2.90 -10.37 4.00
C ALA A 123 3.06 -11.67 3.23
N MET A 124 4.06 -12.48 3.61
CA MET A 124 4.33 -13.76 2.95
C MET A 124 4.49 -13.68 1.42
N ASN A 125 5.01 -12.54 0.94
CA ASN A 125 5.24 -12.28 -0.48
C ASN A 125 3.97 -12.42 -1.34
N GLU A 126 2.82 -12.07 -0.78
CA GLU A 126 1.52 -12.25 -1.44
C GLU A 126 1.29 -11.31 -2.63
N LEU A 127 2.12 -10.27 -2.80
CA LEU A 127 2.05 -9.34 -3.91
C LEU A 127 2.92 -9.73 -5.12
N ASP A 128 3.78 -10.74 -5.00
CA ASP A 128 4.75 -11.10 -6.04
C ASP A 128 4.12 -11.36 -7.41
N ASN A 129 2.93 -11.93 -7.43
CA ASN A 129 2.25 -12.26 -8.69
C ASN A 129 1.56 -11.04 -9.32
N VAL A 130 1.17 -10.04 -8.53
CA VAL A 130 0.41 -8.88 -9.03
C VAL A 130 1.32 -7.71 -9.38
N LEU A 131 2.48 -7.54 -8.72
CA LEU A 131 3.41 -6.44 -9.01
C LEU A 131 3.83 -6.36 -10.49
N PRO A 132 4.27 -7.47 -11.14
CA PRO A 132 4.60 -7.44 -12.56
C PRO A 132 3.41 -7.09 -13.44
N VAL A 133 2.22 -7.55 -13.11
CA VAL A 133 0.99 -7.27 -13.86
C VAL A 133 0.65 -5.78 -13.79
N LEU A 134 0.70 -5.18 -12.61
CA LEU A 134 0.47 -3.75 -12.41
C LEU A 134 1.49 -2.91 -13.17
N ALA A 135 2.78 -3.26 -13.05
CA ALA A 135 3.85 -2.56 -13.75
C ALA A 135 3.68 -2.62 -15.28
N ASN A 136 3.34 -3.79 -15.84
CA ASN A 136 3.09 -3.96 -17.27
C ASN A 136 1.85 -3.18 -17.76
N LYS A 137 0.88 -2.93 -16.88
CA LYS A 137 -0.29 -2.07 -17.17
C LYS A 137 0.02 -0.57 -17.04
N GLY A 138 1.24 -0.20 -16.66
CA GLY A 138 1.65 1.20 -16.45
C GLY A 138 1.12 1.81 -15.15
N VAL A 139 0.67 0.99 -14.19
CA VAL A 139 0.20 1.44 -12.88
C VAL A 139 1.39 2.01 -12.08
N ARG A 140 1.22 3.18 -11.49
CA ARG A 140 2.22 3.77 -10.60
C ARG A 140 2.20 3.06 -9.25
N ILE A 141 3.26 2.30 -8.93
CA ILE A 141 3.36 1.56 -7.68
C ILE A 141 4.22 2.35 -6.70
N VAL A 142 3.69 2.61 -5.52
CA VAL A 142 4.31 3.42 -4.46
C VAL A 142 4.47 2.60 -3.20
N LEU A 143 5.64 2.68 -2.58
CA LEU A 143 5.89 2.12 -1.26
C LEU A 143 5.69 3.20 -0.19
N GLY A 144 4.80 2.99 0.77
CA GLY A 144 4.61 3.89 1.91
C GLY A 144 5.36 3.39 3.14
N LEU A 145 6.26 4.21 3.68
CA LEU A 145 7.07 3.86 4.86
C LEU A 145 6.92 4.92 5.95
N ARG A 146 7.00 4.47 7.22
CA ARG A 146 7.25 5.40 8.33
C ARG A 146 8.68 5.91 8.25
N ASP A 147 8.93 7.06 8.85
CA ASP A 147 10.27 7.61 9.01
C ASP A 147 11.20 6.66 9.79
N ILE A 148 10.70 6.02 10.85
CA ILE A 148 11.42 4.96 11.58
C ILE A 148 10.71 3.64 11.29
N ILE A 149 11.36 2.77 10.52
CA ILE A 149 10.82 1.45 10.18
C ILE A 149 11.06 0.48 11.36
N ASP A 150 12.35 0.28 11.69
CA ASP A 150 12.87 -0.58 12.76
C ASP A 150 14.36 -0.25 12.95
N GLU A 151 15.09 -0.96 13.80
CA GLU A 151 16.55 -0.84 13.91
C GLU A 151 17.21 -0.99 12.54
N PRO A 152 18.14 -0.08 12.15
CA PRO A 152 18.70 -0.05 10.79
C PRO A 152 19.34 -1.38 10.36
N GLU A 153 20.03 -2.06 11.27
CA GLU A 153 20.67 -3.34 10.99
C GLU A 153 19.62 -4.45 10.77
N ALA A 154 18.54 -4.46 11.54
CA ALA A 154 17.43 -5.41 11.36
C ALA A 154 16.74 -5.19 10.00
N VAL A 155 16.53 -3.94 9.61
CA VAL A 155 15.98 -3.58 8.29
C VAL A 155 16.90 -4.06 7.18
N ARG A 156 18.21 -3.80 7.28
CA ARG A 156 19.20 -4.22 6.30
C ARG A 156 19.20 -5.72 6.08
N GLN A 157 19.25 -6.51 7.17
CA GLN A 157 19.24 -7.96 7.10
C GLN A 157 17.93 -8.51 6.53
N GLN A 158 16.81 -7.99 7.01
CA GLN A 158 15.49 -8.43 6.52
C GLN A 158 15.30 -8.09 5.03
N TRP A 159 15.65 -6.89 4.61
CA TRP A 159 15.46 -6.45 3.23
C TRP A 159 16.40 -7.16 2.27
N SER A 160 17.64 -7.43 2.69
CA SER A 160 18.57 -8.27 1.92
C SER A 160 18.05 -9.69 1.76
N LYS A 161 17.65 -10.33 2.88
CA LYS A 161 17.12 -11.70 2.86
C LYS A 161 15.89 -11.86 1.97
N LEU A 162 15.00 -10.85 1.95
CA LEU A 162 13.76 -10.85 1.17
C LEU A 162 13.93 -10.25 -0.23
N GLN A 163 15.14 -9.84 -0.60
CA GLN A 163 15.40 -9.17 -1.88
C GLN A 163 14.48 -7.95 -2.12
N ASN A 164 14.11 -7.24 -1.06
CA ASN A 164 13.17 -6.13 -1.15
C ASN A 164 13.68 -4.99 -2.02
N LEU A 165 15.00 -4.69 -1.98
CA LEU A 165 15.60 -3.64 -2.80
C LEU A 165 15.48 -3.94 -4.30
N GLU A 166 15.63 -5.20 -4.70
CA GLU A 166 15.45 -5.61 -6.11
C GLU A 166 14.00 -5.39 -6.56
N ILE A 167 13.05 -5.80 -5.73
CA ILE A 167 11.62 -5.63 -6.02
C ILE A 167 11.24 -4.15 -6.08
N ILE A 168 11.78 -3.32 -5.18
CA ILE A 168 11.57 -1.86 -5.20
C ILE A 168 12.16 -1.26 -6.49
N ARG A 169 13.36 -1.66 -6.86
CA ARG A 169 14.02 -1.20 -8.09
C ARG A 169 13.20 -1.50 -9.33
N LEU A 170 12.68 -2.74 -9.41
CA LEU A 170 11.98 -3.25 -10.58
C LEU A 170 10.57 -2.66 -10.75
N TYR A 171 9.83 -2.51 -9.66
CA TYR A 171 8.39 -2.26 -9.76
C TYR A 171 7.93 -0.93 -9.16
N PHE A 172 8.67 -0.33 -8.22
CA PHE A 172 8.19 0.86 -7.53
C PHE A 172 8.69 2.15 -8.21
N SER A 173 7.76 3.05 -8.46
CA SER A 173 8.07 4.38 -9.00
C SER A 173 8.59 5.32 -7.92
N ASP A 174 7.98 5.29 -6.73
CA ASP A 174 8.31 6.16 -5.60
C ASP A 174 8.27 5.43 -4.27
N ILE A 175 8.95 6.00 -3.29
CA ILE A 175 8.89 5.63 -1.88
C ILE A 175 8.43 6.85 -1.10
N TRP A 176 7.23 6.81 -0.52
CA TRP A 176 6.71 7.87 0.33
C TRP A 176 7.15 7.66 1.76
N ILE A 177 7.86 8.62 2.32
CA ILE A 177 8.25 8.63 3.74
C ILE A 177 7.28 9.52 4.50
N TYR A 178 6.51 8.94 5.40
CA TYR A 178 5.59 9.67 6.28
C TYR A 178 6.37 10.28 7.45
N GLY A 179 7.09 11.35 7.16
CA GLY A 179 7.99 12.05 8.06
C GLY A 179 8.54 13.32 7.43
N ASP A 180 9.43 13.99 8.15
CA ASP A 180 10.11 15.21 7.72
C ASP A 180 11.63 15.01 7.77
N SER A 181 12.32 15.19 6.64
CA SER A 181 13.77 15.00 6.52
C SER A 181 14.59 15.90 7.45
N ARG A 182 14.03 17.02 7.93
CA ARG A 182 14.66 17.91 8.89
C ARG A 182 14.69 17.32 10.31
N LEU A 183 13.74 16.40 10.63
CA LEU A 183 13.65 15.73 11.91
C LEU A 183 14.32 14.36 11.90
N PHE A 184 14.17 13.62 10.80
CA PHE A 184 14.76 12.31 10.60
C PHE A 184 15.15 12.11 9.15
N ASP A 185 16.45 12.06 8.88
CA ASP A 185 16.97 11.85 7.55
C ASP A 185 17.07 10.34 7.24
N PHE A 186 16.06 9.83 6.58
CA PHE A 186 15.90 8.42 6.23
C PHE A 186 17.11 7.85 5.46
N THR A 187 17.75 8.68 4.63
CA THR A 187 18.88 8.25 3.79
C THR A 187 20.18 8.07 4.60
N LYS A 188 20.30 8.71 5.74
CA LYS A 188 21.44 8.54 6.63
C LYS A 188 21.32 7.31 7.52
N GLU A 189 20.09 6.99 7.92
CA GLU A 189 19.82 5.88 8.84
C GLU A 189 19.72 4.54 8.11
N TYR A 190 19.08 4.55 6.92
CA TYR A 190 18.90 3.34 6.14
C TYR A 190 19.76 3.39 4.86
N PRO A 191 20.74 2.48 4.69
CA PRO A 191 21.67 2.50 3.58
C PRO A 191 21.00 2.02 2.28
N PHE A 192 20.38 2.93 1.59
CA PHE A 192 19.90 2.70 0.24
C PHE A 192 20.97 3.03 -0.80
N THR A 193 20.94 2.30 -1.90
CA THR A 193 21.69 2.67 -3.09
C THR A 193 21.12 3.97 -3.68
N GLN A 194 21.92 4.71 -4.42
CA GLN A 194 21.52 6.01 -4.96
C GLN A 194 20.24 5.93 -5.79
N ASP A 195 20.08 4.89 -6.60
CA ASP A 195 18.91 4.65 -7.44
C ASP A 195 17.61 4.46 -6.63
N ILE A 196 17.70 3.88 -5.43
CA ILE A 196 16.58 3.78 -4.49
C ILE A 196 16.35 5.11 -3.76
N ALA A 197 17.42 5.79 -3.35
CA ALA A 197 17.32 7.08 -2.68
C ALA A 197 16.64 8.15 -3.55
N GLU A 198 16.85 8.11 -4.86
CA GLU A 198 16.20 9.02 -5.82
C GLU A 198 14.66 8.84 -5.90
N LYS A 199 14.15 7.69 -5.47
CA LYS A 199 12.71 7.41 -5.39
C LYS A 199 12.05 7.96 -4.12
N LEU A 200 12.82 8.41 -3.13
CA LEU A 200 12.29 8.88 -1.84
C LEU A 200 11.56 10.22 -2.00
N ARG A 201 10.40 10.32 -1.37
CA ARG A 201 9.60 11.55 -1.27
C ARG A 201 9.08 11.68 0.16
N TYR A 202 9.49 12.75 0.85
CA TYR A 202 8.97 13.04 2.19
C TYR A 202 7.60 13.68 2.08
N MET A 203 6.61 13.06 2.72
CA MET A 203 5.19 13.44 2.65
C MET A 203 4.75 14.27 3.87
N GLY A 204 5.66 14.54 4.79
CA GLY A 204 5.30 15.12 6.08
C GLY A 204 4.62 14.11 7.00
N TYR A 205 4.29 14.58 8.22
CA TYR A 205 3.52 13.79 9.17
C TYR A 205 2.02 13.90 8.89
N LEU A 206 1.32 12.77 8.98
CA LEU A 206 -0.12 12.74 8.74
C LEU A 206 -0.86 13.43 9.88
N ASP A 207 -1.68 14.42 9.54
CA ASP A 207 -2.50 15.14 10.50
C ASP A 207 -3.65 14.27 11.01
N GLN A 208 -3.70 14.06 12.31
CA GLN A 208 -4.72 13.24 12.97
C GLN A 208 -5.81 14.07 13.67
N ARG A 209 -5.74 15.41 13.61
CA ARG A 209 -6.67 16.31 14.32
C ARG A 209 -8.10 16.22 13.81
N HIS A 210 -8.31 15.82 12.57
CA HIS A 210 -9.62 15.68 11.94
C HIS A 210 -10.21 14.27 12.04
N ARG A 211 -9.73 13.46 12.99
CA ARG A 211 -10.36 12.18 13.32
C ARG A 211 -11.71 12.45 14.00
N ARG A 212 -12.78 12.34 13.26
CA ARG A 212 -14.17 12.27 13.78
C ARG A 212 -14.80 10.97 13.36
#